data_3b611071955954efd63af800b542d1d5
#
_entry.id   3b611071955954efd63af800b542d1d5
#
_cell.length_a   1.000
_cell.length_b   1.000
_cell.length_c   1.000
_cell.angle_alpha   90.00
_cell.angle_beta   90.00
_cell.angle_gamma   90.00
#
_symmetry.space_group_name_H-M   'P 1'
#
loop_
_entity.id
_entity.type
_entity.pdbx_description
1 polymer ?
#
loop_
_entity_poly.entity_id
_entity_poly.type
_entity_poly.pdbx_seq_one_letter_code
_entity_poly.pdbx_strand_id
1 'polypeptide(L)'
;MNKKIYWVVIIMISTLANSATATPLTKRLLLTQEKELFFQSLEQVAITDINNHAEENPKLEAKPQKSTPLARVLAQSANQLSADIFNEDKILSLEISELRDNSGLVYLGGKVSLADLSRYLEQLKTALGEEQYAIYRQYQAARDQQTFHITLVNPYEYQTINKAQLKLPEQFRVVLHGLGRVENDEKKSYFVVASSADGQFIRQNLLLKNKDFHVTLGFFPDDIYGVSKGQDTLINK
;
A
#
# COMPACT_ATOMS: atom_id res chain seq x y z
N MET A 1 26.26 -21.89 -22.08
CA MET A 1 26.33 -21.58 -20.64
C MET A 1 27.63 -20.83 -20.37
N ASN A 2 27.51 -19.54 -20.05
CA ASN A 2 28.63 -18.60 -20.02
C ASN A 2 29.48 -18.77 -18.76
N LYS A 3 30.77 -19.09 -18.90
CA LYS A 3 31.73 -19.27 -17.79
C LYS A 3 31.82 -18.07 -16.83
N LYS A 4 31.38 -16.87 -17.23
CA LYS A 4 31.32 -15.66 -16.39
C LYS A 4 30.27 -15.72 -15.28
N ILE A 5 29.15 -16.45 -15.45
CA ILE A 5 28.10 -16.59 -14.44
C ILE A 5 28.57 -17.47 -13.27
N TYR A 6 29.43 -18.49 -13.56
CA TYR A 6 29.96 -19.35 -12.52
C TYR A 6 30.92 -18.63 -11.54
N TRP A 7 31.64 -17.62 -12.01
CA TRP A 7 32.59 -16.87 -11.18
C TRP A 7 31.83 -15.94 -10.16
N VAL A 8 30.75 -15.32 -10.56
CA VAL A 8 29.94 -14.47 -9.66
C VAL A 8 29.29 -15.30 -8.55
N VAL A 9 28.83 -16.51 -8.87
CA VAL A 9 28.23 -17.43 -7.88
C VAL A 9 29.28 -17.96 -6.88
N ILE A 10 30.49 -18.20 -7.30
CA ILE A 10 31.59 -18.70 -6.43
C ILE A 10 32.08 -17.62 -5.48
N ILE A 11 32.10 -16.34 -5.89
CA ILE A 11 32.46 -15.21 -5.01
C ILE A 11 31.38 -14.98 -3.95
N MET A 12 30.10 -15.18 -4.28
CA MET A 12 28.99 -15.07 -3.31
C MET A 12 29.04 -16.14 -2.21
N ILE A 13 29.47 -17.35 -2.53
CA ILE A 13 29.55 -18.46 -1.54
C ILE A 13 30.72 -18.25 -0.57
N SER A 14 31.81 -17.62 -1.00
CA SER A 14 32.97 -17.35 -0.14
C SER A 14 32.78 -16.20 0.84
N THR A 15 31.88 -15.24 0.58
CA THR A 15 31.58 -14.12 1.49
C THR A 15 30.60 -14.50 2.61
N LEU A 16 29.76 -15.51 2.40
CA LEU A 16 28.84 -16.03 3.43
C LEU A 16 29.54 -16.76 4.58
N ALA A 17 30.73 -17.30 4.36
CA ALA A 17 31.47 -18.04 5.39
C ALA A 17 32.14 -17.14 6.46
N ASN A 18 32.35 -15.84 6.18
CA ASN A 18 33.01 -14.89 7.09
C ASN A 18 32.06 -14.03 7.94
N SER A 19 30.74 -14.24 7.84
CA SER A 19 29.76 -13.37 8.52
C SER A 19 29.40 -13.79 9.95
N ALA A 20 29.99 -14.88 10.48
CA ALA A 20 29.63 -15.42 11.79
C ALA A 20 30.11 -14.58 13.00
N THR A 21 31.07 -13.67 12.80
CA THR A 21 31.68 -12.85 13.85
C THR A 21 31.41 -11.34 13.73
N ALA A 22 30.62 -10.92 12.73
CA ALA A 22 30.34 -9.51 12.50
C ALA A 22 29.26 -8.99 13.47
N THR A 23 29.45 -7.75 13.97
CA THR A 23 28.46 -7.07 14.81
C THR A 23 27.17 -6.78 14.01
N PRO A 24 26.02 -6.57 14.70
CA PRO A 24 24.72 -6.32 14.01
C PRO A 24 24.77 -5.15 13.02
N LEU A 25 25.57 -4.13 13.30
CA LEU A 25 25.73 -2.96 12.42
C LEU A 25 26.51 -3.31 11.14
N THR A 26 27.56 -4.10 11.28
CA THR A 26 28.42 -4.56 10.15
C THR A 26 27.65 -5.52 9.24
N LYS A 27 26.81 -6.38 9.82
CA LYS A 27 25.90 -7.25 9.05
C LYS A 27 24.90 -6.47 8.22
N ARG A 28 24.35 -5.38 8.77
CA ARG A 28 23.38 -4.52 8.07
C ARG A 28 24.04 -3.76 6.91
N LEU A 29 25.26 -3.29 7.10
CA LEU A 29 26.04 -2.60 6.05
C LEU A 29 26.41 -3.54 4.89
N LEU A 30 26.86 -4.76 5.21
CA LEU A 30 27.19 -5.79 4.23
C LEU A 30 25.98 -6.22 3.39
N LEU A 31 24.82 -6.41 4.02
CA LEU A 31 23.53 -6.72 3.34
C LEU A 31 23.06 -5.61 2.40
N THR A 32 23.33 -4.36 2.73
CA THR A 32 23.01 -3.22 1.86
C THR A 32 23.95 -3.16 0.66
N GLN A 33 25.24 -3.37 0.86
CA GLN A 33 26.23 -3.40 -0.19
C GLN A 33 26.02 -4.57 -1.16
N GLU A 34 25.67 -5.76 -0.66
CA GLU A 34 25.36 -6.92 -1.51
C GLU A 34 24.11 -6.70 -2.36
N LYS A 35 23.09 -6.02 -1.82
CA LYS A 35 21.89 -5.64 -2.59
C LYS A 35 22.23 -4.66 -3.72
N GLU A 36 23.02 -3.65 -3.44
CA GLU A 36 23.44 -2.68 -4.47
C GLU A 36 24.24 -3.33 -5.60
N LEU A 37 25.19 -4.20 -5.26
CA LEU A 37 25.97 -4.96 -6.24
C LEU A 37 25.10 -5.92 -7.07
N PHE A 38 24.08 -6.52 -6.47
CA PHE A 38 23.11 -7.36 -7.17
C PHE A 38 22.27 -6.56 -8.16
N PHE A 39 21.76 -5.38 -7.76
CA PHE A 39 21.03 -4.50 -8.66
C PHE A 39 21.90 -3.99 -9.82
N GLN A 40 23.14 -3.59 -9.57
CA GLN A 40 24.09 -3.19 -10.63
C GLN A 40 24.40 -4.32 -11.60
N SER A 41 24.47 -5.56 -11.12
CA SER A 41 24.70 -6.73 -12.00
C SER A 41 23.49 -7.04 -12.88
N LEU A 42 22.26 -6.83 -12.39
CA LEU A 42 21.04 -6.99 -13.19
C LEU A 42 20.91 -5.91 -14.26
N GLU A 43 21.31 -4.68 -13.94
CA GLU A 43 21.28 -3.56 -14.87
C GLU A 43 22.30 -3.76 -16.03
N GLN A 44 23.47 -4.28 -15.73
CA GLN A 44 24.47 -4.63 -16.76
C GLN A 44 24.01 -5.79 -17.66
N VAL A 45 23.28 -6.77 -17.15
CA VAL A 45 22.72 -7.86 -17.95
C VAL A 45 21.62 -7.33 -18.89
N ALA A 46 20.76 -6.45 -18.40
CA ALA A 46 19.71 -5.83 -19.22
C ALA A 46 20.28 -4.97 -20.36
N ILE A 47 21.38 -4.23 -20.13
CA ILE A 47 22.04 -3.41 -21.15
C ILE A 47 22.75 -4.26 -22.20
N THR A 48 23.31 -5.44 -21.82
CA THR A 48 23.96 -6.34 -22.76
C THR A 48 22.96 -7.05 -23.67
N ASP A 49 21.78 -7.37 -23.19
CA ASP A 49 20.73 -7.99 -24.02
C ASP A 49 20.13 -7.00 -25.04
N ILE A 50 20.02 -5.71 -24.68
CA ILE A 50 19.56 -4.66 -25.60
C ILE A 50 20.57 -4.42 -26.71
N ASN A 51 21.87 -4.46 -26.44
CA ASN A 51 22.93 -4.20 -27.43
C ASN A 51 23.16 -5.38 -28.38
N ASN A 52 22.82 -6.60 -28.02
CA ASN A 52 22.98 -7.77 -28.89
C ASN A 52 21.85 -7.96 -29.92
N HIS A 53 20.79 -7.17 -29.88
CA HIS A 53 19.70 -7.15 -30.86
C HIS A 53 19.71 -5.95 -31.82
N ALA A 54 20.78 -5.13 -31.82
CA ALA A 54 20.87 -3.90 -32.60
C ALA A 54 21.70 -4.05 -33.90
N GLU A 55 21.89 -5.25 -34.44
CA GLU A 55 22.45 -5.40 -35.79
C GLU A 55 21.41 -6.05 -36.72
N GLU A 56 21.17 -5.31 -37.82
CA GLU A 56 20.39 -5.64 -39.02
C GLU A 56 18.86 -5.52 -38.95
N ASN A 57 18.38 -4.27 -39.21
CA ASN A 57 17.18 -4.14 -40.04
C ASN A 57 17.15 -2.83 -40.82
N PRO A 58 16.77 -2.86 -42.11
CA PRO A 58 16.74 -1.69 -42.97
C PRO A 58 15.57 -0.78 -42.57
N LYS A 59 15.84 0.51 -42.63
CA LYS A 59 14.96 1.66 -42.43
C LYS A 59 13.63 1.50 -43.18
N LEU A 60 12.60 0.98 -42.50
CA LEU A 60 11.20 1.08 -42.92
C LEU A 60 10.59 2.24 -42.16
N GLU A 61 10.27 3.31 -42.89
CA GLU A 61 9.44 4.42 -42.40
C GLU A 61 8.09 3.84 -41.92
N ALA A 62 7.88 3.80 -40.62
CA ALA A 62 6.62 3.37 -40.02
C ALA A 62 5.57 4.46 -40.26
N LYS A 63 4.74 4.30 -41.31
CA LYS A 63 3.46 5.00 -41.41
C LYS A 63 2.63 4.65 -40.17
N PRO A 64 1.89 5.62 -39.56
CA PRO A 64 1.04 5.34 -38.42
C PRO A 64 0.00 4.29 -38.81
N GLN A 65 0.16 3.07 -38.30
CA GLN A 65 -0.78 1.97 -38.50
C GLN A 65 -2.09 2.34 -37.80
N LYS A 66 -3.14 2.63 -38.59
CA LYS A 66 -4.50 2.76 -38.07
C LYS A 66 -4.85 1.45 -37.38
N SER A 67 -5.05 1.48 -36.07
CA SER A 67 -5.47 0.31 -35.28
C SER A 67 -6.72 -0.32 -35.91
N THR A 68 -6.69 -1.63 -36.14
CA THR A 68 -7.83 -2.35 -36.71
C THR A 68 -9.05 -2.21 -35.80
N PRO A 69 -10.30 -2.26 -36.34
CA PRO A 69 -11.51 -2.21 -35.51
C PRO A 69 -11.49 -3.21 -34.35
N LEU A 70 -10.97 -4.42 -34.60
CA LEU A 70 -10.82 -5.47 -33.58
C LEU A 70 -9.83 -5.07 -32.47
N ALA A 71 -8.69 -4.47 -32.83
CA ALA A 71 -7.71 -4.00 -31.84
C ALA A 71 -8.28 -2.88 -30.96
N ARG A 72 -9.15 -2.01 -31.51
CA ARG A 72 -9.85 -0.98 -30.73
C ARG A 72 -10.87 -1.58 -29.76
N VAL A 73 -11.66 -2.55 -30.22
CA VAL A 73 -12.63 -3.25 -29.37
C VAL A 73 -11.93 -4.00 -28.24
N LEU A 74 -10.83 -4.71 -28.54
CA LEU A 74 -10.05 -5.41 -27.52
C LEU A 74 -9.41 -4.43 -26.51
N ALA A 75 -8.89 -3.28 -26.96
CA ALA A 75 -8.34 -2.26 -26.07
C ALA A 75 -9.43 -1.60 -25.21
N GLN A 76 -10.62 -1.36 -25.77
CA GLN A 76 -11.77 -0.84 -25.02
C GLN A 76 -12.27 -1.86 -23.99
N SER A 77 -12.37 -3.14 -24.37
CA SER A 77 -12.78 -4.21 -23.45
C SER A 77 -11.75 -4.39 -22.31
N ALA A 78 -10.46 -4.34 -22.60
CA ALA A 78 -9.42 -4.44 -21.59
C ALA A 78 -9.44 -3.24 -20.62
N ASN A 79 -9.68 -2.03 -21.13
CA ASN A 79 -9.81 -0.83 -20.31
C ASN A 79 -11.09 -0.85 -19.48
N GLN A 80 -12.19 -1.39 -20.00
CA GLN A 80 -13.45 -1.51 -19.29
C GLN A 80 -13.37 -2.59 -18.20
N LEU A 81 -12.78 -3.76 -18.49
CA LEU A 81 -12.51 -4.80 -17.49
C LEU A 81 -11.63 -4.29 -16.35
N SER A 82 -10.58 -3.52 -16.66
CA SER A 82 -9.73 -2.93 -15.64
C SER A 82 -10.47 -1.90 -14.78
N ALA A 83 -11.32 -1.06 -15.39
CA ALA A 83 -12.12 -0.08 -14.67
C ALA A 83 -13.16 -0.76 -13.74
N ASP A 84 -13.80 -1.84 -14.20
CA ASP A 84 -14.77 -2.60 -13.40
C ASP A 84 -14.10 -3.32 -12.22
N ILE A 85 -12.91 -3.88 -12.40
CA ILE A 85 -12.12 -4.51 -11.33
C ILE A 85 -11.71 -3.47 -10.26
N PHE A 86 -11.48 -2.22 -10.64
CA PHE A 86 -11.13 -1.14 -9.72
C PHE A 86 -12.31 -0.58 -8.93
N ASN A 87 -13.54 -0.79 -9.38
CA ASN A 87 -14.75 -0.26 -8.76
C ASN A 87 -15.52 -1.27 -7.87
N GLU A 88 -15.03 -2.50 -7.77
CA GLU A 88 -15.71 -3.53 -6.99
C GLU A 88 -15.41 -3.39 -5.50
N ASP A 89 -16.45 -3.34 -4.67
CA ASP A 89 -16.35 -3.35 -3.21
C ASP A 89 -15.62 -4.62 -2.73
N LYS A 90 -14.66 -4.46 -1.83
CA LYS A 90 -13.90 -5.57 -1.25
C LYS A 90 -14.34 -5.81 0.19
N ILE A 91 -14.75 -7.04 0.50
CA ILE A 91 -15.16 -7.44 1.86
C ILE A 91 -13.99 -8.10 2.57
N LEU A 92 -13.70 -7.64 3.80
CA LEU A 92 -12.69 -8.18 4.69
C LEU A 92 -13.32 -8.61 6.02
N SER A 93 -12.77 -9.64 6.65
CA SER A 93 -13.01 -9.98 8.05
C SER A 93 -11.75 -9.67 8.84
N LEU A 94 -11.82 -8.71 9.75
CA LEU A 94 -10.68 -8.23 10.52
C LEU A 94 -10.78 -8.67 11.97
N GLU A 95 -9.68 -9.16 12.53
CA GLU A 95 -9.57 -9.44 13.96
C GLU A 95 -9.58 -8.13 14.76
N ILE A 96 -10.37 -8.08 15.83
CA ILE A 96 -10.40 -6.95 16.74
C ILE A 96 -9.24 -7.05 17.70
N SER A 97 -8.40 -6.02 17.72
CA SER A 97 -7.24 -5.96 18.59
C SER A 97 -7.05 -4.59 19.21
N GLU A 98 -6.37 -4.57 20.36
CA GLU A 98 -5.85 -3.33 20.94
C GLU A 98 -4.63 -2.88 20.13
N LEU A 99 -4.70 -1.68 19.62
CA LEU A 99 -3.64 -1.00 18.90
C LEU A 99 -3.10 0.15 19.75
N ARG A 100 -1.92 0.65 19.44
CA ARG A 100 -1.31 1.80 20.10
C ARG A 100 -0.87 2.83 19.07
N ASP A 101 -1.13 4.08 19.36
CA ASP A 101 -0.58 5.18 18.58
C ASP A 101 0.87 5.50 19.01
N ASN A 102 1.51 6.47 18.33
CA ASN A 102 2.88 6.89 18.65
C ASN A 102 3.03 7.54 20.02
N SER A 103 1.94 8.02 20.63
CA SER A 103 1.94 8.56 22.00
C SER A 103 1.73 7.47 23.06
N GLY A 104 1.49 6.21 22.65
CA GLY A 104 1.22 5.08 23.51
C GLY A 104 -0.25 4.95 23.92
N LEU A 105 -1.14 5.80 23.41
CA LEU A 105 -2.57 5.70 23.69
C LEU A 105 -3.16 4.46 23.00
N VAL A 106 -3.94 3.71 23.78
CA VAL A 106 -4.58 2.48 23.31
C VAL A 106 -5.92 2.80 22.65
N TYR A 107 -6.22 2.09 21.57
CA TYR A 107 -7.47 2.13 20.84
C TYR A 107 -7.87 0.75 20.31
N LEU A 108 -9.12 0.57 19.88
CA LEU A 108 -9.56 -0.68 19.25
C LEU A 108 -9.66 -0.51 17.75
N GLY A 109 -9.21 -1.54 17.04
CA GLY A 109 -9.30 -1.58 15.59
C GLY A 109 -8.95 -2.94 15.01
N GLY A 110 -8.93 -3.01 13.70
CA GLY A 110 -8.47 -4.18 12.95
C GLY A 110 -7.33 -3.82 12.02
N LYS A 111 -6.26 -4.63 12.01
CA LYS A 111 -5.15 -4.47 11.07
C LYS A 111 -5.58 -4.92 9.67
N VAL A 112 -5.18 -4.15 8.68
CA VAL A 112 -5.43 -4.45 7.26
C VAL A 112 -4.09 -4.80 6.60
N SER A 113 -4.07 -5.87 5.80
CA SER A 113 -2.85 -6.31 5.13
C SER A 113 -2.49 -5.39 3.96
N LEU A 114 -1.20 -5.29 3.65
CA LEU A 114 -0.73 -4.58 2.46
C LEU A 114 -1.32 -5.18 1.18
N ALA A 115 -1.46 -6.51 1.13
CA ALA A 115 -2.03 -7.22 -0.03
C ALA A 115 -3.50 -6.83 -0.26
N ASP A 116 -4.26 -6.59 0.81
CA ASP A 116 -5.65 -6.15 0.70
C ASP A 116 -5.81 -4.73 0.19
N LEU A 117 -4.79 -3.90 0.37
CA LEU A 117 -4.77 -2.49 -0.01
C LEU A 117 -4.03 -2.21 -1.33
N SER A 118 -3.41 -3.22 -1.96
CA SER A 118 -2.54 -3.05 -3.12
C SER A 118 -3.18 -2.21 -4.24
N ARG A 119 -4.42 -2.52 -4.63
CA ARG A 119 -5.13 -1.78 -5.67
C ARG A 119 -5.34 -0.29 -5.33
N TYR A 120 -5.64 0.02 -4.07
CA TYR A 120 -5.86 1.41 -3.62
C TYR A 120 -4.55 2.19 -3.53
N LEU A 121 -3.46 1.52 -3.19
CA LEU A 121 -2.11 2.10 -3.20
C LEU A 121 -1.65 2.42 -4.62
N GLU A 122 -1.95 1.56 -5.59
CA GLU A 122 -1.70 1.84 -7.02
C GLU A 122 -2.55 3.00 -7.53
N GLN A 123 -3.83 3.06 -7.14
CA GLN A 123 -4.69 4.21 -7.45
C GLN A 123 -4.13 5.51 -6.86
N LEU A 124 -3.67 5.47 -5.60
CA LEU A 124 -3.05 6.62 -4.94
C LEU A 124 -1.77 7.05 -5.65
N LYS A 125 -0.91 6.08 -6.02
CA LYS A 125 0.32 6.31 -6.76
C LYS A 125 0.05 6.94 -8.13
N THR A 126 -0.97 6.47 -8.84
CA THR A 126 -1.41 7.03 -10.11
C THR A 126 -1.93 8.47 -9.94
N ALA A 127 -2.69 8.73 -8.87
CA ALA A 127 -3.27 10.06 -8.60
C ALA A 127 -2.23 11.12 -8.18
N LEU A 128 -1.16 10.71 -7.48
CA LEU A 128 -0.13 11.60 -6.93
C LEU A 128 1.14 11.66 -7.78
N GLY A 129 1.44 10.65 -8.56
CA GLY A 129 2.76 10.41 -9.13
C GLY A 129 3.74 9.84 -8.10
N GLU A 130 4.86 9.29 -8.56
CA GLU A 130 5.83 8.54 -7.75
C GLU A 130 6.38 9.35 -6.56
N GLU A 131 6.82 10.58 -6.82
CA GLU A 131 7.47 11.44 -5.82
C GLU A 131 6.52 11.83 -4.68
N GLN A 132 5.34 12.35 -5.01
CA GLN A 132 4.35 12.73 -4.01
C GLN A 132 3.82 11.52 -3.26
N TYR A 133 3.57 10.42 -3.95
CA TYR A 133 3.19 9.15 -3.31
C TYR A 133 4.19 8.74 -2.23
N ALA A 134 5.50 8.78 -2.52
CA ALA A 134 6.54 8.43 -1.56
C ALA A 134 6.48 9.32 -0.30
N ILE A 135 6.30 10.64 -0.46
CA ILE A 135 6.18 11.59 0.64
C ILE A 135 4.95 11.26 1.50
N TYR A 136 3.76 11.14 0.90
CA TYR A 136 2.53 10.86 1.64
C TYR A 136 2.57 9.53 2.40
N ARG A 137 3.17 8.50 1.78
CA ARG A 137 3.39 7.20 2.40
C ARG A 137 4.37 7.24 3.55
N GLN A 138 5.43 8.04 3.45
CA GLN A 138 6.42 8.21 4.50
C GLN A 138 5.78 8.78 5.79
N TYR A 139 4.93 9.80 5.67
CA TYR A 139 4.24 10.40 6.81
C TYR A 139 3.28 9.40 7.47
N GLN A 140 2.49 8.67 6.69
CA GLN A 140 1.61 7.64 7.23
C GLN A 140 2.40 6.50 7.89
N ALA A 141 3.46 6.02 7.25
CA ALA A 141 4.30 4.94 7.78
C ALA A 141 4.99 5.33 9.10
N ALA A 142 5.41 6.58 9.22
CA ALA A 142 6.00 7.11 10.45
C ALA A 142 4.98 7.17 11.60
N ARG A 143 3.74 7.63 11.33
CA ARG A 143 2.67 7.70 12.33
C ARG A 143 2.19 6.31 12.76
N ASP A 144 1.94 5.40 11.79
CA ASP A 144 1.26 4.13 12.00
C ASP A 144 2.23 2.94 12.08
N GLN A 145 3.53 3.21 12.29
CA GLN A 145 4.58 2.17 12.43
C GLN A 145 4.56 1.18 11.24
N GLN A 146 4.42 1.71 10.03
CA GLN A 146 4.35 0.96 8.77
C GLN A 146 3.16 0.00 8.65
N THR A 147 2.15 0.13 9.51
CA THR A 147 0.95 -0.69 9.47
C THR A 147 -0.25 0.07 8.89
N PHE A 148 -1.27 -0.68 8.50
CA PHE A 148 -2.57 -0.15 8.13
C PHE A 148 -3.62 -0.72 9.08
N HIS A 149 -4.61 0.10 9.40
CA HIS A 149 -5.67 -0.30 10.31
C HIS A 149 -6.98 0.44 10.05
N ILE A 150 -8.07 -0.13 10.51
CA ILE A 150 -9.35 0.52 10.66
C ILE A 150 -9.58 0.77 12.15
N THR A 151 -9.83 2.01 12.53
CA THR A 151 -10.13 2.39 13.90
C THR A 151 -11.60 2.15 14.21
N LEU A 152 -11.89 1.20 15.08
CA LEU A 152 -13.22 0.89 15.56
C LEU A 152 -13.65 1.83 16.70
N VAL A 153 -12.79 2.01 17.70
CA VAL A 153 -12.94 2.92 18.85
C VAL A 153 -11.66 3.72 18.96
N ASN A 154 -11.75 5.05 18.87
CA ASN A 154 -10.55 5.89 18.91
C ASN A 154 -9.94 5.97 20.33
N PRO A 155 -8.70 6.47 20.51
CA PRO A 155 -8.04 6.49 21.81
C PRO A 155 -8.80 7.23 22.91
N TYR A 156 -9.48 8.31 22.58
CA TYR A 156 -10.22 9.12 23.55
C TYR A 156 -11.52 8.41 23.97
N GLU A 157 -12.24 7.84 23.01
CA GLU A 157 -13.42 7.00 23.28
C GLU A 157 -13.04 5.78 24.12
N TYR A 158 -11.88 5.15 23.83
CA TYR A 158 -11.42 3.96 24.55
C TYR A 158 -11.14 4.21 26.03
N GLN A 159 -10.81 5.43 26.41
CA GLN A 159 -10.64 5.82 27.81
C GLN A 159 -11.98 5.93 28.57
N THR A 160 -13.08 6.18 27.86
CA THR A 160 -14.40 6.41 28.47
C THR A 160 -15.26 5.16 28.57
N ILE A 161 -14.96 4.10 27.79
CA ILE A 161 -15.75 2.87 27.81
C ILE A 161 -15.45 2.01 29.05
N ASN A 162 -16.47 1.26 29.52
CA ASN A 162 -16.31 0.32 30.61
C ASN A 162 -15.64 -0.98 30.13
N LYS A 163 -14.34 -1.08 30.32
CA LYS A 163 -13.53 -2.23 29.86
C LYS A 163 -13.90 -3.55 30.54
N ALA A 164 -14.40 -3.52 31.76
CA ALA A 164 -14.81 -4.73 32.48
C ALA A 164 -16.06 -5.41 31.88
N GLN A 165 -16.84 -4.66 31.11
CA GLN A 165 -18.03 -5.16 30.42
C GLN A 165 -17.80 -5.37 28.92
N LEU A 166 -16.57 -5.20 28.45
CA LEU A 166 -16.19 -5.28 27.06
C LEU A 166 -16.27 -6.72 26.55
N LYS A 167 -17.42 -7.11 26.01
CA LYS A 167 -17.59 -8.36 25.27
C LYS A 167 -17.55 -8.05 23.79
N LEU A 168 -16.38 -8.20 23.19
CA LEU A 168 -16.18 -8.00 21.76
C LEU A 168 -16.23 -9.33 21.02
N PRO A 169 -16.77 -9.39 19.80
CA PRO A 169 -16.53 -10.53 18.92
C PRO A 169 -15.04 -10.61 18.55
N GLU A 170 -14.58 -11.75 18.11
CA GLU A 170 -13.19 -11.91 17.65
C GLU A 170 -12.91 -11.12 16.38
N GLN A 171 -13.90 -11.01 15.51
CA GLN A 171 -13.76 -10.38 14.19
C GLN A 171 -14.96 -9.47 13.88
N PHE A 172 -14.76 -8.56 12.95
CA PHE A 172 -15.81 -7.73 12.36
C PHE A 172 -15.60 -7.60 10.84
N ARG A 173 -16.70 -7.56 10.10
CA ARG A 173 -16.67 -7.43 8.65
C ARG A 173 -16.62 -5.96 8.25
N VAL A 174 -15.84 -5.71 7.22
CA VAL A 174 -15.61 -4.38 6.65
C VAL A 174 -15.74 -4.47 5.14
N VAL A 175 -16.38 -3.48 4.55
CA VAL A 175 -16.47 -3.29 3.09
C VAL A 175 -15.59 -2.10 2.73
N LEU A 176 -14.60 -2.31 1.86
CA LEU A 176 -13.76 -1.26 1.30
C LEU A 176 -14.38 -0.79 -0.02
N HIS A 177 -14.71 0.50 -0.13
CA HIS A 177 -15.44 1.05 -1.27
C HIS A 177 -14.55 1.68 -2.33
N GLY A 178 -13.50 2.40 -1.93
CA GLY A 178 -12.66 3.10 -2.89
C GLY A 178 -11.73 4.12 -2.25
N LEU A 179 -10.93 4.79 -3.09
CA LEU A 179 -10.02 5.84 -2.67
C LEU A 179 -10.81 7.11 -2.34
N GLY A 180 -10.62 7.62 -1.14
CA GLY A 180 -11.19 8.88 -0.65
C GLY A 180 -10.12 9.91 -0.37
N ARG A 181 -10.53 11.19 -0.36
CA ARG A 181 -9.68 12.33 -0.07
C ARG A 181 -10.42 13.37 0.76
N VAL A 182 -9.71 13.95 1.73
CA VAL A 182 -10.08 15.20 2.38
C VAL A 182 -8.91 16.15 2.33
N GLU A 183 -9.19 17.42 2.18
CA GLU A 183 -8.18 18.47 2.13
C GLU A 183 -8.69 19.75 2.77
N ASN A 184 -7.78 20.51 3.33
CA ASN A 184 -7.94 21.90 3.71
C ASN A 184 -6.74 22.70 3.17
N ASP A 185 -6.64 23.98 3.46
CA ASP A 185 -5.64 24.88 2.84
C ASP A 185 -4.20 24.37 2.90
N GLU A 186 -3.83 23.65 3.96
CA GLU A 186 -2.44 23.22 4.23
C GLU A 186 -2.26 21.71 4.24
N LYS A 187 -3.32 20.95 4.48
CA LYS A 187 -3.25 19.50 4.73
C LYS A 187 -4.08 18.73 3.72
N LYS A 188 -3.56 17.55 3.37
CA LYS A 188 -4.28 16.63 2.48
C LYS A 188 -4.09 15.18 2.98
N SER A 189 -5.20 14.46 3.09
CA SER A 189 -5.22 13.05 3.52
C SER A 189 -5.93 12.19 2.50
N TYR A 190 -5.33 11.05 2.19
CA TYR A 190 -5.88 10.00 1.33
C TYR A 190 -6.11 8.73 2.14
N PHE A 191 -7.22 8.08 1.89
CA PHE A 191 -7.64 6.90 2.63
C PHE A 191 -8.52 6.00 1.77
N VAL A 192 -8.69 4.75 2.18
CA VAL A 192 -9.75 3.90 1.64
C VAL A 192 -11.00 4.14 2.45
N VAL A 193 -12.09 4.54 1.80
CA VAL A 193 -13.41 4.66 2.41
C VAL A 193 -13.92 3.27 2.73
N ALA A 194 -14.41 3.09 3.94
CA ALA A 194 -14.92 1.80 4.39
C ALA A 194 -16.26 1.92 5.12
N SER A 195 -17.03 0.85 5.13
CA SER A 195 -18.22 0.69 5.96
C SER A 195 -18.18 -0.62 6.72
N SER A 196 -18.84 -0.68 7.86
CA SER A 196 -18.96 -1.88 8.68
C SER A 196 -20.25 -1.83 9.51
N ALA A 197 -21.20 -2.67 9.18
CA ALA A 197 -22.40 -2.85 9.99
C ALA A 197 -22.05 -3.45 11.37
N ASP A 198 -21.15 -4.44 11.38
CA ASP A 198 -20.65 -5.06 12.61
C ASP A 198 -19.94 -4.02 13.48
N GLY A 199 -19.11 -3.16 12.89
CA GLY A 199 -18.42 -2.07 13.58
C GLY A 199 -19.38 -1.04 14.18
N GLN A 200 -20.44 -0.66 13.46
CA GLN A 200 -21.48 0.23 14.02
C GLN A 200 -22.21 -0.44 15.17
N PHE A 201 -22.58 -1.72 15.05
CA PHE A 201 -23.24 -2.47 16.11
C PHE A 201 -22.37 -2.56 17.38
N ILE A 202 -21.07 -2.82 17.23
CA ILE A 202 -20.12 -2.84 18.36
C ILE A 202 -20.09 -1.46 19.03
N ARG A 203 -20.00 -0.38 18.26
CA ARG A 203 -19.99 0.98 18.79
C ARG A 203 -21.27 1.31 19.55
N GLN A 204 -22.43 0.94 19.02
CA GLN A 204 -23.72 1.13 19.68
C GLN A 204 -23.79 0.38 21.02
N ASN A 205 -23.30 -0.85 21.09
CA ASN A 205 -23.21 -1.62 22.33
C ASN A 205 -22.28 -0.98 23.38
N LEU A 206 -21.31 -0.18 22.93
CA LEU A 206 -20.43 0.61 23.78
C LEU A 206 -20.96 2.00 24.07
N LEU A 207 -22.20 2.31 23.67
CA LEU A 207 -22.85 3.63 23.79
C LEU A 207 -22.11 4.75 23.07
N LEU A 208 -21.38 4.40 22.00
CA LEU A 208 -20.65 5.32 21.15
C LEU A 208 -21.47 5.70 19.92
N LYS A 209 -21.28 6.92 19.44
CA LYS A 209 -21.94 7.41 18.20
C LYS A 209 -21.41 6.62 16.97
N ASN A 210 -22.26 6.51 15.95
CA ASN A 210 -21.84 6.01 14.65
C ASN A 210 -20.71 6.88 14.07
N LYS A 211 -19.84 6.27 13.26
CA LYS A 211 -18.73 6.99 12.63
C LYS A 211 -18.44 6.41 11.23
N ASP A 212 -17.76 7.20 10.41
CA ASP A 212 -17.20 6.74 9.16
C ASP A 212 -15.94 5.91 9.44
N PHE A 213 -15.86 4.76 8.79
CA PHE A 213 -14.67 3.93 8.85
C PHE A 213 -13.78 4.20 7.63
N HIS A 214 -12.47 4.13 7.83
CA HIS A 214 -11.50 4.34 6.77
C HIS A 214 -10.15 3.68 7.11
N VAL A 215 -9.33 3.45 6.10
CA VAL A 215 -7.92 3.08 6.23
C VAL A 215 -7.07 4.21 5.69
N THR A 216 -6.29 4.89 6.52
CA THR A 216 -5.40 5.96 6.05
C THR A 216 -4.28 5.38 5.20
N LEU A 217 -4.13 5.85 3.95
CA LEU A 217 -3.08 5.44 3.03
C LEU A 217 -1.89 6.40 3.03
N GLY A 218 -2.14 7.70 3.15
CA GLY A 218 -1.11 8.72 3.14
C GLY A 218 -1.65 10.10 3.46
N PHE A 219 -0.80 10.99 3.97
CA PHE A 219 -1.17 12.38 4.26
C PHE A 219 0.06 13.28 4.23
N PHE A 220 -0.15 14.58 4.10
CA PHE A 220 0.90 15.59 4.16
C PHE A 220 0.34 16.97 4.53
N PRO A 221 1.02 17.77 5.38
CA PRO A 221 2.08 17.34 6.29
C PRO A 221 1.56 16.55 7.49
N ASP A 222 0.28 16.66 7.83
CA ASP A 222 -0.40 15.95 8.91
C ASP A 222 -1.73 15.36 8.43
N ASP A 223 -2.25 14.38 9.17
CA ASP A 223 -3.59 13.86 8.91
C ASP A 223 -4.68 14.87 9.32
N ILE A 224 -5.82 14.79 8.67
CA ILE A 224 -6.97 15.64 8.96
C ILE A 224 -7.95 14.86 9.84
N TYR A 225 -8.22 15.40 11.03
CA TYR A 225 -9.14 14.81 12.00
C TYR A 225 -10.42 15.64 12.14
N GLY A 226 -11.48 15.02 12.66
CA GLY A 226 -12.74 15.70 12.95
C GLY A 226 -13.62 16.03 11.74
N VAL A 227 -13.30 15.46 10.58
CA VAL A 227 -14.08 15.59 9.34
C VAL A 227 -14.65 14.23 8.93
N SER A 228 -15.72 14.24 8.12
CA SER A 228 -16.22 13.02 7.48
C SER A 228 -15.14 12.41 6.57
N LYS A 229 -15.02 11.10 6.63
CA LYS A 229 -14.22 10.27 5.71
C LYS A 229 -15.09 9.15 5.13
N GLY A 230 -16.36 9.49 4.88
CA GLY A 230 -17.39 8.60 4.36
C GLY A 230 -17.44 8.56 2.83
N GLN A 231 -18.51 7.98 2.30
CA GLN A 231 -18.71 7.80 0.86
C GLN A 231 -18.78 9.10 0.04
N ASP A 232 -19.11 10.21 0.70
CA ASP A 232 -19.11 11.56 0.13
C ASP A 232 -17.71 12.06 -0.26
N THR A 233 -16.67 11.43 0.29
CA THR A 233 -15.27 11.79 0.05
C THR A 233 -14.57 10.95 -1.04
N LEU A 234 -15.27 10.00 -1.67
CA LEU A 234 -14.74 9.18 -2.76
C LEU A 234 -14.30 10.03 -3.94
N ILE A 235 -13.07 9.78 -4.46
CA ILE A 235 -12.47 10.55 -5.55
C ILE A 235 -13.07 10.15 -6.91
N ASN A 236 -13.35 8.87 -7.10
CA ASN A 236 -13.94 8.32 -8.33
C ASN A 236 -15.20 7.56 -7.95
N LYS A 237 -16.33 8.08 -8.34
CA LYS A 237 -17.62 7.40 -8.34
C LYS A 237 -17.99 6.99 -9.75
#